data_2b3496dcc9533c50127a58d1e0403be8
#
_entry.id   2b3496dcc9533c50127a58d1e0403be8
#
_cell.length_a   1.000
_cell.length_b   1.000
_cell.length_c   1.000
_cell.angle_alpha   90.00
_cell.angle_beta   90.00
_cell.angle_gamma   90.00
#
_symmetry.space_group_name_H-M   'P 1'
#
loop_
_entity.id
_entity.type
_entity.pdbx_description
1 polymer ?
#
loop_
_entity_poly.entity_id
_entity_poly.type
_entity_poly.pdbx_seq_one_letter_code
_entity_poly.pdbx_strand_id
1 'polypeptide(L)'
;MYKYVKKHLLSWFPKIPSYQAFSYRLNLLESAFRSLSNELLDAIPDVDWLYEGRKKEAVTDSLPIMLSKGNGCEKAKIARNMADKGFCSTKNIWYHGIKLHLLGWIIPHKMPQPAAIVLSAASEHDGTVFFQQMAPVNPNIIVYADKAYDFPQNVIEVKKEYNVELIPIHKRQKGEPKNDAFWNYFNTMVSRIRQPIEAAFNWLIEHTDIQNAAKCRSDKGTLLHIFGKIATALCIYIFFNS
;
A
#
# COMPACT_ATOMS: atom_id res chain seq x y z
N MET A 1 -10.73 14.98 13.14
CA MET A 1 -9.93 16.22 12.98
C MET A 1 -10.66 17.49 13.44
N TYR A 2 -11.76 17.99 12.84
CA TYR A 2 -12.42 19.26 13.22
C TYR A 2 -12.73 19.40 14.73
N LYS A 3 -13.36 18.38 15.32
CA LYS A 3 -13.63 18.37 16.78
C LYS A 3 -12.37 18.44 17.62
N TYR A 4 -11.29 17.80 17.18
CA TYR A 4 -10.00 17.83 17.86
C TYR A 4 -9.37 19.23 17.82
N VAL A 5 -9.31 19.84 16.63
CA VAL A 5 -8.83 21.22 16.45
C VAL A 5 -9.63 22.18 17.34
N LYS A 6 -10.96 22.09 17.31
CA LYS A 6 -11.84 22.93 18.14
C LYS A 6 -11.65 22.72 19.64
N LYS A 7 -11.24 21.50 20.08
CA LYS A 7 -11.08 21.20 21.50
C LYS A 7 -9.67 21.53 22.03
N HIS A 8 -8.64 21.29 21.21
CA HIS A 8 -7.26 21.27 21.68
C HIS A 8 -6.34 22.32 21.08
N LEU A 9 -6.73 22.96 19.97
CA LEU A 9 -5.86 23.85 19.20
C LEU A 9 -6.42 25.25 19.02
N LEU A 10 -7.37 25.69 19.89
CA LEU A 10 -7.97 27.04 19.80
C LEU A 10 -6.96 28.15 20.02
N SER A 11 -5.92 27.93 20.82
CA SER A 11 -4.85 28.92 21.01
C SER A 11 -4.05 29.19 19.73
N TRP A 12 -3.92 28.17 18.87
CA TRP A 12 -3.24 28.27 17.58
C TRP A 12 -4.17 28.77 16.46
N PHE A 13 -5.48 28.48 16.59
CA PHE A 13 -6.50 28.82 15.59
C PHE A 13 -7.68 29.53 16.27
N PRO A 14 -7.52 30.82 16.65
CA PRO A 14 -8.54 31.53 17.43
C PRO A 14 -9.87 31.73 16.67
N LYS A 15 -9.85 31.62 15.33
CA LYS A 15 -11.05 31.67 14.48
C LYS A 15 -11.15 30.41 13.65
N ILE A 16 -11.95 29.45 14.13
CA ILE A 16 -12.23 28.21 13.40
C ILE A 16 -13.46 28.42 12.51
N PRO A 17 -13.40 28.10 11.20
CA PRO A 17 -14.57 28.17 10.31
C PRO A 17 -15.65 27.17 10.72
N SER A 18 -16.83 27.24 10.09
CA SER A 18 -17.84 26.19 10.24
C SER A 18 -17.29 24.82 9.80
N TYR A 19 -17.89 23.73 10.28
CA TYR A 19 -17.49 22.38 9.88
C TYR A 19 -17.52 22.19 8.36
N GLN A 20 -18.53 22.72 7.68
CA GLN A 20 -18.67 22.64 6.23
C GLN A 20 -17.53 23.36 5.51
N ALA A 21 -17.23 24.60 5.92
CA ALA A 21 -16.11 25.36 5.35
C ALA A 21 -14.74 24.72 5.65
N PHE A 22 -14.56 24.16 6.84
CA PHE A 22 -13.36 23.40 7.19
C PHE A 22 -13.21 22.16 6.30
N SER A 23 -14.26 21.36 6.17
CA SER A 23 -14.25 20.15 5.33
C SER A 23 -14.01 20.49 3.86
N TYR A 24 -14.65 21.53 3.34
CA TYR A 24 -14.44 22.00 1.97
C TYR A 24 -12.98 22.40 1.73
N ARG A 25 -12.43 23.26 2.58
CA ARG A 25 -11.02 23.72 2.47
C ARG A 25 -10.04 22.56 2.60
N LEU A 26 -10.29 21.61 3.50
CA LEU A 26 -9.47 20.43 3.66
C LEU A 26 -9.43 19.58 2.38
N ASN A 27 -10.57 19.41 1.71
CA ASN A 27 -10.65 18.66 0.44
C ASN A 27 -9.90 19.36 -0.71
N LEU A 28 -9.67 20.69 -0.65
CA LEU A 28 -8.85 21.39 -1.63
C LEU A 28 -7.35 21.08 -1.48
N LEU A 29 -6.93 20.53 -0.35
CA LEU A 29 -5.53 20.18 -0.07
C LEU A 29 -5.16 18.77 -0.52
N GLU A 30 -6.02 18.04 -1.25
CA GLU A 30 -5.75 16.69 -1.71
C GLU A 30 -4.44 16.60 -2.50
N SER A 31 -4.26 17.47 -3.49
CA SER A 31 -3.05 17.51 -4.30
C SER A 31 -1.81 17.87 -3.48
N ALA A 32 -1.93 18.80 -2.53
CA ALA A 32 -0.83 19.15 -1.64
C ALA A 32 -0.39 17.99 -0.75
N PHE A 33 -1.34 17.20 -0.22
CA PHE A 33 -0.99 15.99 0.56
C PHE A 33 -0.39 14.89 -0.31
N ARG A 34 -0.81 14.77 -1.57
CA ARG A 34 -0.19 13.87 -2.54
C ARG A 34 1.27 14.26 -2.79
N SER A 35 1.53 15.52 -3.12
CA SER A 35 2.90 16.03 -3.30
C SER A 35 3.74 15.82 -2.04
N LEU A 36 3.21 16.19 -0.87
CA LEU A 36 3.90 15.97 0.40
C LEU A 36 4.23 14.50 0.65
N SER A 37 3.33 13.58 0.30
CA SER A 37 3.61 12.14 0.44
C SER A 37 4.76 11.69 -0.45
N ASN A 38 4.84 12.18 -1.68
CA ASN A 38 5.94 11.88 -2.60
C ASN A 38 7.27 12.49 -2.11
N GLU A 39 7.28 13.77 -1.75
CA GLU A 39 8.46 14.44 -1.18
C GLU A 39 8.99 13.73 0.08
N LEU A 40 8.09 13.29 0.96
CA LEU A 40 8.49 12.53 2.15
C LEU A 40 9.02 11.15 1.79
N LEU A 41 8.46 10.48 0.79
CA LEU A 41 8.97 9.18 0.33
C LEU A 41 10.38 9.33 -0.26
N ASP A 42 10.58 10.37 -1.07
CA ASP A 42 11.89 10.69 -1.68
C ASP A 42 12.93 11.16 -0.64
N ALA A 43 12.47 11.72 0.48
CA ALA A 43 13.34 12.14 1.59
C ALA A 43 13.83 10.99 2.48
N ILE A 44 13.30 9.77 2.31
CA ILE A 44 13.79 8.60 3.04
C ILE A 44 15.21 8.26 2.54
N PRO A 45 16.21 8.12 3.44
CA PRO A 45 17.57 7.80 3.03
C PRO A 45 17.65 6.52 2.20
N ASP A 46 18.52 6.53 1.17
CA ASP A 46 18.73 5.35 0.33
C ASP A 46 19.37 4.20 1.14
N VAL A 47 19.09 2.98 0.71
CA VAL A 47 19.63 1.75 1.31
C VAL A 47 20.74 1.12 0.45
N ASP A 48 21.27 1.83 -0.53
CA ASP A 48 22.29 1.32 -1.46
C ASP A 48 23.51 0.74 -0.73
N TRP A 49 23.91 1.36 0.37
CA TRP A 49 25.00 0.88 1.23
C TRP A 49 24.82 -0.54 1.74
N LEU A 50 23.56 -0.99 1.91
CA LEU A 50 23.23 -2.35 2.38
C LEU A 50 23.42 -3.40 1.28
N TYR A 51 23.32 -2.99 0.02
CA TYR A 51 23.32 -3.87 -1.15
C TYR A 51 24.54 -3.70 -2.05
N GLU A 52 25.63 -3.16 -1.51
CA GLU A 52 26.85 -2.91 -2.26
C GLU A 52 27.32 -4.16 -3.04
N GLY A 53 27.46 -4.02 -4.37
CA GLY A 53 27.84 -5.10 -5.27
C GLY A 53 26.76 -6.15 -5.59
N ARG A 54 25.52 -5.99 -5.12
CA ARG A 54 24.40 -6.90 -5.41
C ARG A 54 23.10 -6.16 -5.72
N LYS A 55 22.10 -6.85 -6.28
CA LYS A 55 20.77 -6.28 -6.48
C LYS A 55 20.11 -5.98 -5.14
N LYS A 56 19.39 -4.85 -5.06
CA LYS A 56 18.52 -4.54 -3.93
C LYS A 56 17.40 -5.57 -3.84
N GLU A 57 17.02 -5.92 -2.62
CA GLU A 57 15.93 -6.83 -2.33
C GLU A 57 14.76 -6.09 -1.73
N ALA A 58 13.58 -6.37 -2.22
CA ALA A 58 12.34 -5.74 -1.78
C ALA A 58 11.23 -6.76 -1.52
N VAL A 59 10.24 -6.36 -0.76
CA VAL A 59 8.97 -7.06 -0.59
C VAL A 59 7.84 -6.20 -1.11
N THR A 60 6.81 -6.83 -1.68
CA THR A 60 5.61 -6.13 -2.12
C THR A 60 4.35 -6.86 -1.68
N ASP A 61 3.32 -6.09 -1.33
CA ASP A 61 1.98 -6.58 -1.04
C ASP A 61 0.96 -5.44 -1.14
N SER A 62 -0.34 -5.74 -1.01
CA SER A 62 -1.42 -4.78 -1.09
C SER A 62 -2.27 -4.74 0.18
N LEU A 63 -2.68 -3.53 0.58
CA LEU A 63 -3.55 -3.27 1.72
C LEU A 63 -4.91 -2.75 1.25
N PRO A 64 -6.04 -3.40 1.59
CA PRO A 64 -7.37 -2.90 1.25
C PRO A 64 -7.74 -1.65 2.06
N ILE A 65 -8.16 -0.58 1.37
CA ILE A 65 -8.76 0.63 1.95
C ILE A 65 -10.27 0.58 1.68
N MET A 66 -11.06 0.40 2.72
CA MET A 66 -12.46 0.02 2.62
C MET A 66 -13.39 1.23 2.76
N LEU A 67 -14.05 1.61 1.69
CA LEU A 67 -15.09 2.65 1.65
C LEU A 67 -16.46 2.10 2.08
N SER A 68 -16.75 0.84 1.74
CA SER A 68 -17.96 0.13 2.17
C SER A 68 -17.66 -1.36 2.33
N LYS A 69 -18.37 -2.04 3.24
CA LYS A 69 -18.13 -3.45 3.59
C LYS A 69 -19.42 -4.27 3.47
N GLY A 70 -19.28 -5.56 3.17
CA GLY A 70 -20.38 -6.52 3.14
C GLY A 70 -21.47 -6.16 2.14
N ASN A 71 -22.72 -6.31 2.51
CA ASN A 71 -23.89 -6.08 1.63
C ASN A 71 -23.98 -4.65 1.08
N GLY A 72 -23.28 -3.67 1.69
CA GLY A 72 -23.22 -2.29 1.21
C GLY A 72 -22.29 -2.08 0.02
N CYS A 73 -21.38 -3.01 -0.26
CA CYS A 73 -20.38 -2.83 -1.32
C CYS A 73 -20.99 -2.80 -2.73
N GLU A 74 -22.09 -3.53 -2.98
CA GLU A 74 -22.74 -3.57 -4.30
C GLU A 74 -23.49 -2.27 -4.64
N LYS A 75 -23.97 -1.58 -3.61
CA LYS A 75 -24.72 -0.32 -3.75
C LYS A 75 -23.83 0.91 -3.58
N ALA A 76 -22.55 0.72 -3.31
CA ALA A 76 -21.62 1.81 -3.06
C ALA A 76 -21.42 2.66 -4.33
N LYS A 77 -21.51 3.98 -4.16
CA LYS A 77 -21.38 4.98 -5.24
C LYS A 77 -20.23 5.94 -5.01
N ILE A 78 -19.45 5.72 -3.95
CA ILE A 78 -18.39 6.62 -3.52
C ILE A 78 -17.14 6.32 -4.35
N ALA A 79 -16.48 7.36 -4.84
CA ALA A 79 -15.21 7.28 -5.55
C ALA A 79 -15.22 6.28 -6.74
N ARG A 80 -16.30 6.23 -7.51
CA ARG A 80 -16.50 5.27 -8.62
C ARG A 80 -15.44 5.33 -9.72
N ASN A 81 -14.77 6.46 -9.85
CA ASN A 81 -13.72 6.63 -10.86
C ASN A 81 -12.40 5.95 -10.45
N MET A 82 -12.27 5.53 -9.20
CA MET A 82 -11.02 5.00 -8.65
C MET A 82 -11.21 3.82 -7.69
N ALA A 83 -12.43 3.54 -7.26
CA ALA A 83 -12.75 2.47 -6.33
C ALA A 83 -13.70 1.46 -6.97
N ASP A 84 -13.54 0.20 -6.63
CA ASP A 84 -14.35 -0.89 -7.13
C ASP A 84 -14.56 -1.99 -6.08
N LYS A 85 -15.31 -3.02 -6.43
CA LYS A 85 -15.57 -4.18 -5.58
C LYS A 85 -14.36 -5.12 -5.57
N GLY A 86 -13.88 -5.46 -4.38
CA GLY A 86 -12.81 -6.42 -4.17
C GLY A 86 -13.14 -7.37 -3.02
N PHE A 87 -12.34 -8.42 -2.89
CA PHE A 87 -12.45 -9.39 -1.82
C PHE A 87 -11.20 -9.35 -0.94
N CYS A 88 -11.39 -9.18 0.37
CA CYS A 88 -10.32 -9.26 1.35
C CYS A 88 -10.29 -10.68 1.94
N SER A 89 -9.31 -11.49 1.53
CA SER A 89 -9.16 -12.89 1.94
C SER A 89 -8.91 -13.04 3.45
N THR A 90 -8.07 -12.17 4.01
CA THR A 90 -7.72 -12.19 5.44
C THR A 90 -8.94 -11.95 6.34
N LYS A 91 -9.88 -11.11 5.92
CA LYS A 91 -11.10 -10.82 6.68
C LYS A 91 -12.32 -11.58 6.17
N ASN A 92 -12.18 -12.35 5.10
CA ASN A 92 -13.25 -13.09 4.42
C ASN A 92 -14.49 -12.21 4.12
N ILE A 93 -14.26 -11.00 3.59
CA ILE A 93 -15.34 -10.04 3.30
C ILE A 93 -15.19 -9.41 1.91
N TRP A 94 -16.32 -9.16 1.26
CA TRP A 94 -16.39 -8.27 0.11
C TRP A 94 -16.37 -6.81 0.58
N TYR A 95 -15.68 -5.96 -0.16
CA TYR A 95 -15.64 -4.54 0.09
C TYR A 95 -15.67 -3.74 -1.22
N HIS A 96 -16.11 -2.51 -1.15
CA HIS A 96 -15.91 -1.51 -2.20
C HIS A 96 -14.84 -0.55 -1.72
N GLY A 97 -13.80 -0.34 -2.53
CA GLY A 97 -12.68 0.49 -2.12
C GLY A 97 -11.50 0.47 -3.07
N ILE A 98 -10.35 0.72 -2.52
CA ILE A 98 -9.06 0.90 -3.19
C ILE A 98 -8.06 -0.05 -2.55
N LYS A 99 -7.04 -0.47 -3.29
CA LYS A 99 -5.84 -1.11 -2.75
C LYS A 99 -4.70 -0.12 -2.70
N LEU A 100 -3.98 -0.11 -1.59
CA LEU A 100 -2.68 0.52 -1.47
C LEU A 100 -1.62 -0.55 -1.66
N HIS A 101 -0.81 -0.45 -2.70
CA HIS A 101 0.32 -1.32 -2.96
C HIS A 101 1.58 -0.66 -2.40
N LEU A 102 2.34 -1.42 -1.63
CA LEU A 102 3.61 -0.99 -1.04
C LEU A 102 4.73 -1.87 -1.59
N LEU A 103 5.78 -1.24 -2.08
CA LEU A 103 7.09 -1.85 -2.26
C LEU A 103 7.99 -1.33 -1.13
N GLY A 104 8.64 -2.22 -0.40
CA GLY A 104 9.56 -1.85 0.67
C GLY A 104 10.89 -2.58 0.56
N TRP A 105 12.01 -1.84 0.75
CA TRP A 105 13.34 -2.42 0.81
C TRP A 105 13.48 -3.29 2.06
N ILE A 106 14.08 -4.46 1.90
CA ILE A 106 14.35 -5.36 3.01
C ILE A 106 15.53 -4.83 3.81
N ILE A 107 15.30 -4.53 5.08
CA ILE A 107 16.36 -4.18 6.03
C ILE A 107 16.40 -5.28 7.10
N PRO A 108 17.55 -5.92 7.36
CA PRO A 108 17.66 -6.95 8.37
C PRO A 108 17.12 -6.47 9.74
N HIS A 109 16.27 -7.28 10.34
CA HIS A 109 15.68 -7.05 11.67
C HIS A 109 14.84 -5.76 11.82
N LYS A 110 14.46 -5.12 10.71
CA LYS A 110 13.61 -3.92 10.71
C LYS A 110 12.37 -4.14 9.83
N MET A 111 11.39 -3.28 10.01
CA MET A 111 10.27 -3.12 9.09
C MET A 111 10.80 -2.70 7.71
N PRO A 112 10.22 -3.20 6.62
CA PRO A 112 10.62 -2.79 5.26
C PRO A 112 10.53 -1.28 5.11
N GLN A 113 11.58 -0.69 4.54
CA GLN A 113 11.59 0.74 4.26
C GLN A 113 10.75 1.04 3.03
N PRO A 114 9.76 1.92 3.10
CA PRO A 114 8.95 2.29 1.94
C PRO A 114 9.80 2.77 0.77
N ALA A 115 9.60 2.19 -0.42
CA ALA A 115 10.30 2.53 -1.65
C ALA A 115 9.35 3.03 -2.73
N ALA A 116 8.14 2.46 -2.82
CA ALA A 116 7.11 2.92 -3.72
C ALA A 116 5.72 2.63 -3.14
N ILE A 117 4.79 3.56 -3.36
CA ILE A 117 3.39 3.45 -2.96
C ILE A 117 2.51 3.75 -4.17
N VAL A 118 1.64 2.80 -4.52
CA VAL A 118 0.71 2.91 -5.66
C VAL A 118 -0.71 2.61 -5.20
N LEU A 119 -1.69 3.25 -5.80
CA LEU A 119 -3.11 3.02 -5.55
C LEU A 119 -3.76 2.39 -6.77
N SER A 120 -4.64 1.41 -6.56
CA SER A 120 -5.45 0.82 -7.61
C SER A 120 -6.89 0.59 -7.15
N ALA A 121 -7.81 0.36 -8.08
CA ALA A 121 -9.14 -0.10 -7.74
C ALA A 121 -9.08 -1.49 -7.06
N ALA A 122 -10.03 -1.77 -6.15
CA ALA A 122 -10.02 -3.04 -5.41
C ALA A 122 -10.19 -4.28 -6.31
N SER A 123 -10.74 -4.13 -7.53
CA SER A 123 -10.90 -5.19 -8.53
C SER A 123 -9.61 -5.49 -9.31
N GLU A 124 -8.66 -4.55 -9.35
CA GLU A 124 -7.44 -4.74 -10.11
C GLU A 124 -6.55 -5.84 -9.52
N HIS A 125 -5.90 -6.57 -10.42
CA HIS A 125 -5.03 -7.67 -10.01
C HIS A 125 -3.65 -7.16 -9.59
N ASP A 126 -3.17 -7.60 -8.42
CA ASP A 126 -1.93 -7.10 -7.80
C ASP A 126 -0.70 -7.27 -8.72
N GLY A 127 -0.59 -8.41 -9.41
CA GLY A 127 0.49 -8.64 -10.37
C GLY A 127 0.46 -7.69 -11.57
N THR A 128 -0.73 -7.31 -12.06
CA THR A 128 -0.88 -6.33 -13.15
C THR A 128 -0.45 -4.94 -12.70
N VAL A 129 -0.89 -4.52 -11.52
CA VAL A 129 -0.50 -3.22 -10.94
C VAL A 129 1.01 -3.17 -10.73
N PHE A 130 1.61 -4.24 -10.23
CA PHE A 130 3.06 -4.32 -10.07
C PHE A 130 3.80 -4.13 -11.38
N PHE A 131 3.42 -4.89 -12.42
CA PHE A 131 4.04 -4.81 -13.74
C PHE A 131 3.93 -3.41 -14.35
N GLN A 132 2.75 -2.82 -14.32
CA GLN A 132 2.48 -1.55 -15.00
C GLN A 132 3.00 -0.31 -14.26
N GLN A 133 3.05 -0.33 -12.93
CA GLN A 133 3.25 0.87 -12.14
C GLN A 133 4.46 0.82 -11.19
N MET A 134 4.85 -0.35 -10.71
CA MET A 134 5.94 -0.47 -9.71
C MET A 134 7.26 -0.92 -10.33
N ALA A 135 7.22 -1.89 -11.23
CA ALA A 135 8.42 -2.41 -11.89
C ALA A 135 9.14 -1.35 -12.75
N PRO A 136 8.44 -0.48 -13.53
CA PRO A 136 9.10 0.56 -14.33
C PRO A 136 9.91 1.57 -13.53
N VAL A 137 9.46 1.90 -12.32
CA VAL A 137 10.11 2.90 -11.45
C VAL A 137 11.16 2.30 -10.52
N ASN A 138 11.21 0.98 -10.41
CA ASN A 138 12.17 0.25 -9.57
C ASN A 138 12.84 -0.90 -10.37
N PRO A 139 13.65 -0.60 -11.39
CA PRO A 139 14.30 -1.64 -12.18
C PRO A 139 15.50 -2.26 -11.43
N ASN A 140 16.00 -3.39 -11.95
CA ASN A 140 17.21 -4.06 -11.49
C ASN A 140 17.20 -4.50 -10.02
N ILE A 141 16.06 -5.03 -9.55
CA ILE A 141 15.85 -5.47 -8.16
C ILE A 141 15.36 -6.92 -8.07
N ILE A 142 15.40 -7.49 -6.87
CA ILE A 142 14.73 -8.74 -6.51
C ILE A 142 13.51 -8.41 -5.67
N VAL A 143 12.34 -8.98 -5.99
CA VAL A 143 11.10 -8.69 -5.27
C VAL A 143 10.43 -9.97 -4.83
N TYR A 144 10.21 -10.11 -3.54
CA TYR A 144 9.44 -11.20 -2.96
C TYR A 144 7.97 -10.79 -2.79
N ALA A 145 7.06 -11.64 -3.25
CA ALA A 145 5.64 -11.33 -3.32
C ALA A 145 4.73 -12.49 -2.91
N ASP A 146 3.43 -12.22 -2.69
CA ASP A 146 2.43 -13.26 -2.43
C ASP A 146 2.07 -14.02 -3.73
N LYS A 147 1.37 -15.15 -3.58
CA LYS A 147 0.84 -16.00 -4.68
C LYS A 147 -0.06 -15.23 -5.67
N ALA A 148 -0.61 -14.08 -5.29
CA ALA A 148 -1.37 -13.21 -6.18
C ALA A 148 -0.49 -12.60 -7.30
N TYR A 149 0.81 -12.61 -7.14
CA TYR A 149 1.79 -12.13 -8.12
C TYR A 149 2.35 -13.26 -9.00
N ASP A 150 2.01 -14.53 -8.73
CA ASP A 150 2.48 -15.70 -9.50
C ASP A 150 1.71 -15.84 -10.82
N PHE A 151 2.09 -15.01 -11.77
CA PHE A 151 1.68 -15.06 -13.18
C PHE A 151 2.92 -15.29 -14.04
N PRO A 152 3.09 -16.48 -14.62
CA PRO A 152 4.30 -16.83 -15.37
C PRO A 152 4.67 -15.81 -16.45
N GLN A 153 3.69 -15.29 -17.18
CA GLN A 153 3.95 -14.28 -18.22
C GLN A 153 4.48 -12.97 -17.61
N ASN A 154 3.82 -12.45 -16.56
CA ASN A 154 4.27 -11.22 -15.92
C ASN A 154 5.68 -11.36 -15.31
N VAL A 155 6.00 -12.51 -14.72
CA VAL A 155 7.33 -12.79 -14.16
C VAL A 155 8.42 -12.72 -15.24
N ILE A 156 8.15 -13.32 -16.41
CA ILE A 156 9.07 -13.32 -17.55
C ILE A 156 9.21 -11.91 -18.13
N GLU A 157 8.11 -11.21 -18.35
CA GLU A 157 8.09 -9.87 -18.93
C GLU A 157 8.76 -8.84 -18.02
N VAL A 158 8.48 -8.84 -16.72
CA VAL A 158 9.12 -7.97 -15.73
C VAL A 158 10.63 -8.19 -15.71
N LYS A 159 11.09 -9.43 -15.80
CA LYS A 159 12.51 -9.76 -15.89
C LYS A 159 13.14 -9.23 -17.18
N LYS A 160 12.45 -9.40 -18.31
CA LYS A 160 12.94 -8.99 -19.62
C LYS A 160 13.00 -7.47 -19.78
N GLU A 161 11.94 -6.77 -19.35
CA GLU A 161 11.81 -5.33 -19.59
C GLU A 161 12.54 -4.48 -18.55
N TYR A 162 12.47 -4.86 -17.26
CA TYR A 162 12.97 -4.03 -16.17
C TYR A 162 14.11 -4.67 -15.37
N ASN A 163 14.56 -5.88 -15.76
CA ASN A 163 15.55 -6.68 -15.02
C ASN A 163 15.13 -6.93 -13.55
N VAL A 164 13.83 -6.97 -13.27
CA VAL A 164 13.29 -7.28 -11.96
C VAL A 164 13.12 -8.79 -11.81
N GLU A 165 13.67 -9.36 -10.76
CA GLU A 165 13.50 -10.76 -10.39
C GLU A 165 12.32 -10.90 -9.42
N LEU A 166 11.13 -11.11 -9.96
CA LEU A 166 9.92 -11.32 -9.15
C LEU A 166 9.90 -12.77 -8.66
N ILE A 167 9.90 -12.96 -7.35
CA ILE A 167 9.90 -14.25 -6.65
C ILE A 167 8.59 -14.36 -5.83
N PRO A 168 7.49 -14.76 -6.45
CA PRO A 168 6.22 -14.95 -5.75
C PRO A 168 6.18 -16.28 -5.02
N ILE A 169 5.30 -16.39 -4.01
CA ILE A 169 4.88 -17.69 -3.47
C ILE A 169 4.25 -18.48 -4.60
N HIS A 170 4.78 -19.68 -4.88
CA HIS A 170 4.28 -20.54 -5.95
C HIS A 170 2.81 -20.91 -5.74
N LYS A 171 1.99 -20.61 -6.75
CA LYS A 171 0.59 -21.00 -6.80
C LYS A 171 0.46 -22.37 -7.47
N ARG A 172 0.12 -23.39 -6.68
CA ARG A 172 -0.06 -24.75 -7.21
C ARG A 172 -0.98 -24.77 -8.43
N GLN A 173 -0.49 -25.34 -9.50
CA GLN A 173 -1.24 -25.52 -10.75
C GLN A 173 -2.07 -26.80 -10.74
N LYS A 174 -3.05 -26.88 -11.66
CA LYS A 174 -3.87 -28.08 -11.83
C LYS A 174 -2.98 -29.26 -12.29
N GLY A 175 -2.99 -30.36 -11.53
CA GLY A 175 -2.16 -31.55 -11.80
C GLY A 175 -0.89 -31.65 -10.98
N GLU A 176 -0.45 -30.60 -10.30
CA GLU A 176 0.69 -30.67 -9.38
C GLU A 176 0.32 -31.40 -8.08
N PRO A 177 1.25 -32.18 -7.49
CA PRO A 177 1.05 -32.84 -6.20
C PRO A 177 0.69 -31.82 -5.11
N LYS A 178 -0.21 -32.23 -4.17
CA LYS A 178 -0.59 -31.33 -3.06
C LYS A 178 0.56 -31.09 -2.06
N ASN A 179 1.47 -32.06 -1.92
CA ASN A 179 2.54 -32.07 -0.94
C ASN A 179 3.90 -32.23 -1.63
N ASP A 180 4.20 -31.38 -2.60
CA ASP A 180 5.52 -31.29 -3.18
C ASP A 180 6.49 -30.66 -2.17
N ALA A 181 7.52 -31.43 -1.78
CA ALA A 181 8.48 -31.01 -0.75
C ALA A 181 9.29 -29.78 -1.18
N PHE A 182 9.64 -29.68 -2.47
CA PHE A 182 10.37 -28.54 -3.01
C PHE A 182 9.55 -27.26 -2.93
N TRP A 183 8.31 -27.28 -3.46
CA TRP A 183 7.43 -26.12 -3.43
C TRP A 183 7.01 -25.73 -2.01
N ASN A 184 6.81 -26.68 -1.12
CA ASN A 184 6.54 -26.39 0.29
C ASN A 184 7.71 -25.69 0.97
N TYR A 185 8.95 -26.17 0.73
CA TYR A 185 10.15 -25.52 1.26
C TYR A 185 10.33 -24.11 0.66
N PHE A 186 10.25 -23.98 -0.67
CA PHE A 186 10.35 -22.71 -1.38
C PHE A 186 9.33 -21.69 -0.86
N ASN A 187 8.06 -22.06 -0.81
CA ASN A 187 6.99 -21.18 -0.32
C ASN A 187 7.21 -20.76 1.14
N THR A 188 7.72 -21.67 1.97
CA THR A 188 8.06 -21.32 3.36
C THR A 188 9.17 -20.28 3.43
N MET A 189 10.21 -20.41 2.61
CA MET A 189 11.32 -19.45 2.56
C MET A 189 10.84 -18.08 2.09
N VAL A 190 10.12 -18.01 0.96
CA VAL A 190 9.55 -16.77 0.44
C VAL A 190 8.61 -16.11 1.44
N SER A 191 7.75 -16.90 2.11
CA SER A 191 6.83 -16.39 3.14
C SER A 191 7.57 -15.75 4.31
N ARG A 192 8.67 -16.35 4.76
CA ARG A 192 9.50 -15.79 5.85
C ARG A 192 10.13 -14.46 5.46
N ILE A 193 10.64 -14.37 4.23
CA ILE A 193 11.29 -13.14 3.72
C ILE A 193 10.26 -12.01 3.58
N ARG A 194 9.03 -12.32 3.15
CA ARG A 194 7.98 -11.31 2.95
C ARG A 194 7.19 -10.95 4.22
N GLN A 195 7.23 -11.77 5.26
CA GLN A 195 6.47 -11.53 6.50
C GLN A 195 6.62 -10.11 7.08
N PRO A 196 7.78 -9.44 7.05
CA PRO A 196 7.92 -8.09 7.57
C PRO A 196 7.00 -7.04 6.92
N ILE A 197 6.48 -7.28 5.70
CA ILE A 197 5.53 -6.33 5.08
C ILE A 197 4.18 -6.29 5.81
N GLU A 198 3.78 -7.40 6.43
CA GLU A 198 2.58 -7.47 7.25
C GLU A 198 2.73 -6.60 8.51
N ALA A 199 3.95 -6.57 9.09
CA ALA A 199 4.26 -5.66 10.20
C ALA A 199 4.19 -4.19 9.76
N ALA A 200 4.66 -3.86 8.54
CA ALA A 200 4.55 -2.51 7.99
C ALA A 200 3.08 -2.08 7.80
N PHE A 201 2.23 -2.98 7.30
CA PHE A 201 0.80 -2.68 7.18
C PHE A 201 0.10 -2.56 8.53
N ASN A 202 0.40 -3.41 9.49
CA ASN A 202 -0.14 -3.31 10.84
C ASN A 202 0.28 -2.00 11.49
N TRP A 203 1.56 -1.64 11.40
CA TRP A 203 2.08 -0.36 11.87
C TRP A 203 1.35 0.83 11.22
N LEU A 204 1.16 0.80 9.88
CA LEU A 204 0.44 1.83 9.15
C LEU A 204 -1.02 1.95 9.61
N ILE A 205 -1.70 0.82 9.82
CA ILE A 205 -3.09 0.79 10.29
C ILE A 205 -3.19 1.35 11.71
N GLU A 206 -2.33 0.90 12.62
CA GLU A 206 -2.34 1.32 14.04
C GLU A 206 -2.11 2.82 14.20
N HIS A 207 -1.16 3.40 13.47
CA HIS A 207 -0.85 4.82 13.57
C HIS A 207 -1.84 5.73 12.82
N THR A 208 -2.49 5.23 11.78
CA THR A 208 -3.28 6.10 10.90
C THR A 208 -4.73 5.69 10.72
N ASP A 209 -5.10 4.44 11.03
CA ASP A 209 -6.41 3.87 10.69
C ASP A 209 -6.77 4.04 9.19
N ILE A 210 -5.76 3.91 8.30
CA ILE A 210 -5.91 4.17 6.85
C ILE A 210 -6.94 3.24 6.20
N GLN A 211 -7.06 2.00 6.68
CA GLN A 211 -7.93 0.99 6.13
C GLN A 211 -9.43 1.36 6.24
N ASN A 212 -9.82 2.17 7.23
CA ASN A 212 -11.19 2.54 7.48
C ASN A 212 -11.55 3.89 6.84
N ALA A 213 -11.99 3.84 5.58
CA ALA A 213 -12.38 5.01 4.79
C ALA A 213 -13.89 5.21 4.66
N ALA A 214 -14.71 4.53 5.48
CA ALA A 214 -16.18 4.54 5.40
C ALA A 214 -16.85 5.92 5.59
N LYS A 215 -16.10 6.91 6.08
CA LYS A 215 -16.58 8.30 6.23
C LYS A 215 -16.34 9.17 5.01
N CYS A 216 -15.55 8.73 4.04
CA CYS A 216 -15.35 9.45 2.78
C CYS A 216 -16.66 9.52 1.98
N ARG A 217 -16.89 10.61 1.24
CA ARG A 217 -18.11 10.84 0.48
C ARG A 217 -17.86 11.32 -0.95
N SER A 218 -16.60 11.52 -1.34
CA SER A 218 -16.20 12.00 -2.67
C SER A 218 -14.81 11.47 -3.02
N ASP A 219 -14.44 11.54 -4.31
CA ASP A 219 -13.11 11.16 -4.80
C ASP A 219 -12.03 11.97 -4.07
N LYS A 220 -12.16 13.30 -4.05
CA LYS A 220 -11.21 14.18 -3.33
C LYS A 220 -11.10 13.86 -1.85
N GLY A 221 -12.24 13.59 -1.18
CA GLY A 221 -12.25 13.20 0.23
C GLY A 221 -11.56 11.86 0.47
N THR A 222 -11.67 10.93 -0.47
CA THR A 222 -11.02 9.61 -0.42
C THR A 222 -9.51 9.76 -0.61
N LEU A 223 -9.07 10.51 -1.63
CA LEU A 223 -7.65 10.79 -1.87
C LEU A 223 -7.01 11.56 -0.71
N LEU A 224 -7.72 12.56 -0.17
CA LEU A 224 -7.26 13.28 1.02
C LEU A 224 -7.10 12.35 2.24
N HIS A 225 -8.06 11.42 2.45
CA HIS A 225 -7.95 10.42 3.52
C HIS A 225 -6.69 9.57 3.34
N ILE A 226 -6.42 9.11 2.13
CA ILE A 226 -5.30 8.23 1.83
C ILE A 226 -3.97 9.00 1.95
N PHE A 227 -3.78 10.06 1.16
CA PHE A 227 -2.52 10.79 1.13
C PHE A 227 -2.21 11.53 2.43
N GLY A 228 -3.24 12.06 3.10
CA GLY A 228 -3.05 12.66 4.42
C GLY A 228 -2.55 11.66 5.46
N LYS A 229 -3.00 10.41 5.39
CA LYS A 229 -2.55 9.34 6.29
C LYS A 229 -1.20 8.76 5.89
N ILE A 230 -0.92 8.64 4.59
CA ILE A 230 0.42 8.28 4.09
C ILE A 230 1.44 9.35 4.54
N ALA A 231 1.17 10.62 4.31
CA ALA A 231 2.06 11.69 4.74
C ALA A 231 2.29 11.67 6.26
N THR A 232 1.24 11.44 7.06
CA THR A 232 1.37 11.28 8.52
C THR A 232 2.27 10.11 8.87
N ALA A 233 2.06 8.94 8.25
CA ALA A 233 2.88 7.75 8.50
C ALA A 233 4.35 7.98 8.12
N LEU A 234 4.61 8.58 6.96
CA LEU A 234 5.97 8.89 6.51
C LEU A 234 6.66 9.93 7.42
N CYS A 235 5.93 10.94 7.91
CA CYS A 235 6.46 11.84 8.93
C CYS A 235 6.85 11.10 10.21
N ILE A 236 5.99 10.20 10.71
CA ILE A 236 6.30 9.40 11.90
C ILE A 236 7.52 8.50 11.62
N TYR A 237 7.56 7.87 10.45
CA TYR A 237 8.66 6.99 10.06
C TYR A 237 10.00 7.73 10.01
N ILE A 238 10.05 8.92 9.39
CA ILE A 238 11.28 9.68 9.19
C ILE A 238 11.76 10.31 10.50
N PHE A 239 10.87 10.91 11.28
CA PHE A 239 11.26 11.75 12.41
C PHE A 239 11.23 11.05 13.78
N PHE A 240 10.57 9.90 13.91
CA PHE A 240 10.39 9.25 15.21
C PHE A 240 10.80 7.78 15.24
N ASN A 241 11.11 7.15 14.10
CA ASN A 241 11.55 5.74 14.02
C ASN A 241 12.97 5.59 13.43
N SER A 242 13.68 6.68 13.25
CA SER A 242 15.08 6.68 12.77
C SER A 242 16.06 6.29 13.87
#